data_8e56d5a95f3615aeded571ccd5d99da6
#
_entry.id   8e56d5a95f3615aeded571ccd5d99da6
#
_cell.length_a   1.000
_cell.length_b   1.000
_cell.length_c   1.000
_cell.angle_alpha   90.00
_cell.angle_beta   90.00
_cell.angle_gamma   90.00
#
_symmetry.space_group_name_H-M   'P 1'
#
loop_
_entity.id
_entity.type
_entity.pdbx_description
1 polymer ?
#
loop_
_entity_poly.entity_id
_entity_poly.type
_entity_poly.pdbx_seq_one_letter_code
_entity_poly.pdbx_strand_id
1 'polypeptide(L)'
;YVEGPRAVGALAGALIARHLASGDARPLLLSPFTNPVLDNALIERFSVADGEPAAVAQLLLFAQDREIPRHLASDIATLTHTLPLLFLPKMRYDARIAPCITGEPIPGALMPVYLLLPESALLMDRLGQKALLITDRRAVESLRLSFSRQYFDTSSTLRLTSDKHDFLESMALYSGLFARRKRCSMIRYQPPFPLLADKEMALQVLRLDDTLRELLPSMLDYLASWNQQTPDIFFCEEGILQFVRNGLMFDLPPSLYDPPAPEIRRRLLQRLRQ
;
A
#
# COMPACT_ATOMS: atom_id res chain seq x y z
N TYR A 1 16.17 -14.94 -22.67
CA TYR A 1 16.86 -15.17 -21.42
C TYR A 1 17.89 -14.08 -21.16
N VAL A 2 17.94 -13.57 -19.94
CA VAL A 2 18.82 -12.47 -19.53
C VAL A 2 19.45 -12.82 -18.18
N GLU A 3 20.75 -12.52 -18.01
CA GLU A 3 21.50 -12.72 -16.76
C GLU A 3 22.13 -11.42 -16.24
N GLY A 4 22.20 -11.33 -14.95
CA GLY A 4 22.74 -10.21 -14.20
C GLY A 4 21.68 -9.16 -13.82
N PRO A 5 21.73 -8.60 -12.59
CA PRO A 5 20.68 -7.73 -12.06
C PRO A 5 20.54 -6.42 -12.83
N ARG A 6 21.64 -5.89 -13.39
CA ARG A 6 21.59 -4.69 -14.24
C ARG A 6 20.84 -4.95 -15.56
N ALA A 7 21.10 -6.09 -16.22
CA ALA A 7 20.45 -6.45 -17.46
C ALA A 7 18.97 -6.80 -17.23
N VAL A 8 18.66 -7.51 -16.15
CA VAL A 8 17.28 -7.82 -15.73
C VAL A 8 16.51 -6.54 -15.41
N GLY A 9 17.09 -5.62 -14.65
CA GLY A 9 16.48 -4.32 -14.34
C GLY A 9 16.28 -3.45 -15.57
N ALA A 10 17.25 -3.40 -16.47
CA ALA A 10 17.13 -2.67 -17.74
C ALA A 10 15.99 -3.23 -18.61
N LEU A 11 15.87 -4.57 -18.71
CA LEU A 11 14.78 -5.21 -19.44
C LEU A 11 13.42 -4.92 -18.79
N ALA A 12 13.29 -5.05 -17.47
CA ALA A 12 12.06 -4.72 -16.75
C ALA A 12 11.68 -3.25 -16.98
N GLY A 13 12.63 -2.32 -16.82
CA GLY A 13 12.43 -0.90 -17.07
C GLY A 13 12.01 -0.58 -18.50
N ALA A 14 12.60 -1.25 -19.49
CA ALA A 14 12.22 -1.07 -20.90
C ALA A 14 10.79 -1.57 -21.19
N LEU A 15 10.40 -2.71 -20.61
CA LEU A 15 9.06 -3.26 -20.74
C LEU A 15 8.00 -2.35 -20.08
N ILE A 16 8.28 -1.85 -18.88
CA ILE A 16 7.41 -0.90 -18.16
C ILE A 16 7.27 0.39 -18.99
N ALA A 17 8.39 0.98 -19.44
CA ALA A 17 8.36 2.21 -20.25
C ALA A 17 7.56 2.04 -21.54
N ARG A 18 7.70 0.90 -22.23
CA ARG A 18 6.92 0.58 -23.42
C ARG A 18 5.42 0.50 -23.12
N HIS A 19 5.04 -0.13 -22.00
CA HIS A 19 3.66 -0.20 -21.58
C HIS A 19 3.09 1.19 -21.27
N LEU A 20 3.81 2.01 -20.51
CA LEU A 20 3.40 3.38 -20.20
C LEU A 20 3.22 4.23 -21.46
N ALA A 21 4.13 4.10 -22.43
CA ALA A 21 4.06 4.81 -23.70
C ALA A 21 2.93 4.32 -24.61
N SER A 22 2.47 3.08 -24.46
CA SER A 22 1.39 2.52 -25.29
C SER A 22 0.01 3.07 -24.97
N GLY A 23 -0.18 3.66 -23.78
CA GLY A 23 -1.49 4.08 -23.27
C GLY A 23 -2.46 2.92 -23.01
N ASP A 24 -1.96 1.67 -22.92
CA ASP A 24 -2.80 0.49 -22.64
C ASP A 24 -3.38 0.58 -21.23
N ALA A 25 -4.70 0.58 -21.12
CA ALA A 25 -5.42 0.69 -19.84
C ALA A 25 -5.38 -0.59 -18.99
N ARG A 26 -4.94 -1.72 -19.57
CA ARG A 26 -4.85 -2.99 -18.82
C ARG A 26 -3.74 -2.91 -17.78
N PRO A 27 -3.99 -3.42 -16.54
CA PRO A 27 -3.02 -3.31 -15.46
C PRO A 27 -1.76 -4.13 -15.70
N LEU A 28 -0.62 -3.62 -15.22
CA LEU A 28 0.56 -4.41 -14.90
C LEU A 28 0.24 -5.29 -13.70
N LEU A 29 0.62 -6.57 -13.75
CA LEU A 29 0.38 -7.51 -12.64
C LEU A 29 1.73 -7.94 -12.05
N LEU A 30 1.87 -7.76 -10.74
CA LEU A 30 3.09 -8.08 -10.02
C LEU A 30 2.95 -9.37 -9.23
N SER A 31 4.06 -10.12 -9.13
CA SER A 31 4.13 -11.31 -8.30
C SER A 31 3.85 -11.00 -6.83
N PRO A 32 3.44 -12.03 -6.04
CA PRO A 32 3.28 -11.89 -4.60
C PRO A 32 4.60 -11.64 -3.85
N PHE A 33 5.73 -11.87 -4.52
CA PHE A 33 7.05 -11.71 -3.91
C PHE A 33 7.70 -10.42 -4.38
N THR A 34 8.19 -9.64 -3.44
CA THR A 34 8.94 -8.42 -3.71
C THR A 34 10.35 -8.75 -4.22
N ASN A 35 10.86 -7.91 -5.10
CA ASN A 35 12.21 -8.04 -5.65
C ASN A 35 12.82 -6.66 -5.88
N PRO A 36 13.96 -6.34 -5.22
CA PRO A 36 14.54 -5.00 -5.31
C PRO A 36 14.86 -4.55 -6.74
N VAL A 37 15.19 -5.47 -7.66
CA VAL A 37 15.49 -5.14 -9.06
C VAL A 37 14.23 -4.68 -9.78
N LEU A 38 13.10 -5.36 -9.56
CA LEU A 38 11.81 -4.98 -10.12
C LEU A 38 11.26 -3.72 -9.48
N ASP A 39 11.33 -3.61 -8.15
CA ASP A 39 10.84 -2.46 -7.40
C ASP A 39 11.57 -1.18 -7.83
N ASN A 40 12.90 -1.23 -7.96
CA ASN A 40 13.69 -0.10 -8.47
C ASN A 40 13.31 0.28 -9.90
N ALA A 41 13.07 -0.70 -10.78
CA ALA A 41 12.64 -0.43 -12.15
C ALA A 41 11.25 0.23 -12.19
N LEU A 42 10.31 -0.19 -11.32
CA LEU A 42 9.01 0.46 -11.17
C LEU A 42 9.17 1.90 -10.65
N ILE A 43 9.91 2.10 -9.56
CA ILE A 43 10.12 3.43 -8.96
C ILE A 43 10.74 4.37 -9.99
N GLU A 44 11.81 3.95 -10.67
CA GLU A 44 12.49 4.77 -11.68
C GLU A 44 11.53 5.18 -12.80
N ARG A 45 10.76 4.25 -13.35
CA ARG A 45 9.90 4.53 -14.51
C ARG A 45 8.67 5.34 -14.14
N PHE A 46 8.02 5.03 -13.03
CA PHE A 46 6.83 5.77 -12.60
C PHE A 46 7.14 7.15 -12.01
N SER A 47 8.36 7.38 -11.51
CA SER A 47 8.78 8.72 -11.03
C SER A 47 8.99 9.73 -12.15
N VAL A 48 9.34 9.27 -13.37
CA VAL A 48 9.61 10.12 -14.53
C VAL A 48 8.55 10.01 -15.61
N ALA A 49 7.49 9.22 -15.38
CA ALA A 49 6.44 9.02 -16.37
C ALA A 49 5.60 10.29 -16.54
N ASP A 50 5.32 10.61 -17.80
CA ASP A 50 4.34 11.62 -18.20
C ASP A 50 3.02 10.94 -18.59
N GLY A 51 1.91 11.68 -18.59
CA GLY A 51 0.61 11.17 -19.02
C GLY A 51 -0.29 10.71 -17.88
N GLU A 52 -1.29 9.87 -18.22
CA GLU A 52 -2.27 9.36 -17.27
C GLU A 52 -1.67 8.27 -16.35
N PRO A 53 -2.13 8.18 -15.10
CA PRO A 53 -1.67 7.14 -14.19
C PRO A 53 -2.01 5.74 -14.69
N ALA A 54 -1.01 4.85 -14.73
CA ALA A 54 -1.21 3.46 -15.13
C ALA A 54 -1.57 2.57 -13.94
N ALA A 55 -2.42 1.57 -14.19
CA ALA A 55 -2.86 0.63 -13.18
C ALA A 55 -1.81 -0.45 -12.93
N VAL A 56 -1.54 -0.73 -11.66
CA VAL A 56 -0.65 -1.82 -11.21
C VAL A 56 -1.38 -2.62 -10.13
N ALA A 57 -1.49 -3.92 -10.32
CA ALA A 57 -2.14 -4.81 -9.36
C ALA A 57 -1.13 -5.82 -8.79
N GLN A 58 -1.16 -6.04 -7.49
CA GLN A 58 -0.31 -7.01 -6.80
C GLN A 58 -1.10 -7.82 -5.78
N LEU A 59 -0.84 -9.12 -5.74
CA LEU A 59 -1.31 -9.99 -4.68
C LEU A 59 -0.15 -10.23 -3.72
N LEU A 60 -0.27 -9.78 -2.48
CA LEU A 60 0.73 -9.98 -1.43
C LEU A 60 0.36 -11.20 -0.59
N LEU A 61 1.33 -12.04 -0.27
CA LEU A 61 1.15 -13.20 0.58
C LEU A 61 1.70 -12.91 1.98
N PHE A 62 0.82 -12.90 2.98
CA PHE A 62 1.19 -12.70 4.37
C PHE A 62 0.97 -13.98 5.16
N ALA A 63 1.91 -14.29 6.04
CA ALA A 63 1.83 -15.48 6.85
C ALA A 63 0.62 -15.46 7.80
N GLN A 64 -0.09 -16.58 7.89
CA GLN A 64 -1.21 -16.72 8.82
C GLN A 64 -0.73 -16.76 10.26
N ASP A 65 0.36 -17.47 10.51
CA ASP A 65 0.96 -17.61 11.85
C ASP A 65 2.02 -16.53 12.06
N ARG A 66 1.61 -15.46 12.73
CA ARG A 66 2.48 -14.32 13.07
C ARG A 66 3.22 -14.50 14.40
N GLU A 67 2.97 -15.56 15.14
CA GLU A 67 3.71 -15.86 16.35
C GLU A 67 5.14 -16.34 16.03
N ILE A 68 5.38 -16.77 14.80
CA ILE A 68 6.69 -17.14 14.30
C ILE A 68 7.46 -15.87 13.88
N PRO A 69 8.55 -15.47 14.56
CA PRO A 69 9.25 -14.20 14.29
C PRO A 69 9.73 -14.05 12.83
N ARG A 70 10.13 -15.13 12.18
CA ARG A 70 10.57 -15.12 10.77
C ARG A 70 9.42 -14.73 9.81
N HIS A 71 8.18 -15.13 10.11
CA HIS A 71 7.01 -14.79 9.32
C HIS A 71 6.70 -13.30 9.42
N LEU A 72 6.72 -12.76 10.64
CA LEU A 72 6.55 -11.33 10.86
C LEU A 72 7.65 -10.50 10.16
N ALA A 73 8.90 -10.95 10.23
CA ALA A 73 10.01 -10.30 9.54
C ALA A 73 9.82 -10.30 8.00
N SER A 74 9.31 -11.40 7.44
CA SER A 74 8.98 -11.51 6.02
C SER A 74 7.85 -10.54 5.64
N ASP A 75 6.79 -10.47 6.44
CA ASP A 75 5.67 -9.57 6.21
C ASP A 75 6.11 -8.10 6.27
N ILE A 76 6.94 -7.74 7.25
CA ILE A 76 7.52 -6.39 7.38
C ILE A 76 8.40 -6.06 6.17
N ALA A 77 9.26 -6.98 5.74
CA ALA A 77 10.09 -6.79 4.55
C ALA A 77 9.23 -6.57 3.30
N THR A 78 8.17 -7.36 3.12
CA THR A 78 7.21 -7.19 2.02
C THR A 78 6.57 -5.80 2.06
N LEU A 79 6.10 -5.34 3.21
CA LEU A 79 5.52 -4.00 3.37
C LEU A 79 6.56 -2.90 3.08
N THR A 80 7.78 -3.05 3.55
CA THR A 80 8.87 -2.08 3.32
C THR A 80 9.14 -1.87 1.84
N HIS A 81 9.10 -2.93 1.04
CA HIS A 81 9.26 -2.86 -0.41
C HIS A 81 8.01 -2.32 -1.13
N THR A 82 6.83 -2.61 -0.60
CA THR A 82 5.56 -2.25 -1.23
C THR A 82 5.14 -0.80 -0.97
N LEU A 83 5.40 -0.30 0.25
CA LEU A 83 4.98 1.05 0.64
C LEU A 83 5.47 2.16 -0.30
N PRO A 84 6.72 2.19 -0.80
CA PRO A 84 7.15 3.22 -1.74
C PRO A 84 6.31 3.26 -3.03
N LEU A 85 5.80 2.11 -3.49
CA LEU A 85 5.00 2.03 -4.70
C LEU A 85 3.66 2.77 -4.57
N LEU A 86 3.08 2.80 -3.36
CA LEU A 86 1.83 3.52 -3.09
C LEU A 86 1.93 5.04 -3.31
N PHE A 87 3.13 5.59 -3.21
CA PHE A 87 3.36 7.04 -3.28
C PHE A 87 3.83 7.51 -4.65
N LEU A 88 3.90 6.62 -5.65
CA LEU A 88 4.33 6.99 -7.00
C LEU A 88 3.20 7.74 -7.73
N PRO A 89 3.45 9.00 -8.17
CA PRO A 89 2.38 9.92 -8.61
C PRO A 89 1.64 9.45 -9.88
N LYS A 90 2.27 8.59 -10.66
CA LYS A 90 1.71 8.07 -11.94
C LYS A 90 1.32 6.59 -11.86
N MET A 91 1.24 6.04 -10.65
CA MET A 91 0.88 4.66 -10.41
C MET A 91 -0.45 4.58 -9.65
N ARG A 92 -1.46 3.95 -10.24
CA ARG A 92 -2.65 3.50 -9.50
C ARG A 92 -2.38 2.09 -9.01
N TYR A 93 -1.83 2.00 -7.82
CA TYR A 93 -1.41 0.74 -7.23
C TYR A 93 -2.52 0.13 -6.37
N ASP A 94 -2.98 -1.07 -6.74
CA ASP A 94 -3.95 -1.86 -5.98
C ASP A 94 -3.28 -3.15 -5.51
N ALA A 95 -3.00 -3.24 -4.21
CA ALA A 95 -2.45 -4.42 -3.58
C ALA A 95 -3.49 -5.12 -2.72
N ARG A 96 -3.62 -6.44 -2.89
CA ARG A 96 -4.48 -7.30 -2.09
C ARG A 96 -3.64 -8.24 -1.26
N ILE A 97 -4.07 -8.51 -0.04
CA ILE A 97 -3.36 -9.41 0.88
C ILE A 97 -4.12 -10.71 1.00
N ALA A 98 -3.47 -11.80 0.62
CA ALA A 98 -3.96 -13.15 0.83
C ALA A 98 -3.18 -13.83 1.97
N PRO A 99 -3.86 -14.57 2.85
CA PRO A 99 -3.19 -15.37 3.87
C PRO A 99 -2.46 -16.55 3.21
N CYS A 100 -1.25 -16.83 3.70
CA CYS A 100 -0.47 -17.97 3.24
C CYS A 100 0.06 -18.76 4.45
N ILE A 101 0.20 -20.08 4.30
CA ILE A 101 0.58 -20.94 5.43
C ILE A 101 2.03 -20.71 5.83
N THR A 102 2.92 -20.49 4.87
CA THR A 102 4.38 -20.45 5.11
C THR A 102 5.04 -19.10 4.85
N GLY A 103 4.35 -18.16 4.17
CA GLY A 103 4.98 -16.92 3.69
C GLY A 103 6.09 -17.15 2.65
N GLU A 104 6.34 -18.40 2.26
CA GLU A 104 7.39 -18.77 1.33
C GLU A 104 6.81 -19.13 -0.04
N PRO A 105 7.55 -18.89 -1.12
CA PRO A 105 7.16 -19.37 -2.44
C PRO A 105 7.04 -20.90 -2.41
N ILE A 106 6.16 -21.42 -3.27
CA ILE A 106 6.02 -22.85 -3.47
C ILE A 106 7.42 -23.45 -3.65
N PRO A 107 7.83 -24.41 -2.80
CA PRO A 107 9.14 -25.05 -2.95
C PRO A 107 9.32 -25.60 -4.37
N GLY A 108 10.41 -25.21 -5.04
CA GLY A 108 10.70 -25.65 -6.42
C GLY A 108 10.31 -24.65 -7.51
N ALA A 109 9.68 -23.53 -7.21
CA ALA A 109 9.47 -22.46 -8.20
C ALA A 109 10.82 -21.82 -8.56
N LEU A 110 11.32 -22.09 -9.76
CA LEU A 110 12.61 -21.57 -10.24
C LEU A 110 12.59 -20.05 -10.46
N MET A 111 11.42 -19.51 -10.84
CA MET A 111 11.22 -18.08 -11.15
C MET A 111 9.92 -17.59 -10.49
N PRO A 112 9.91 -17.36 -9.17
CA PRO A 112 8.70 -17.00 -8.44
C PRO A 112 8.30 -15.54 -8.60
N VAL A 113 9.23 -14.68 -9.02
CA VAL A 113 8.98 -13.26 -9.26
C VAL A 113 8.57 -13.05 -10.71
N TYR A 114 7.51 -12.29 -10.93
CA TYR A 114 7.06 -11.98 -12.27
C TYR A 114 6.51 -10.57 -12.41
N LEU A 115 6.64 -10.05 -13.63
CA LEU A 115 5.94 -8.87 -14.12
C LEU A 115 5.14 -9.30 -15.35
N LEU A 116 3.79 -9.29 -15.23
CA LEU A 116 2.91 -9.62 -16.36
C LEU A 116 2.38 -8.34 -16.99
N LEU A 117 2.77 -8.12 -18.22
CA LEU A 117 2.26 -7.07 -19.08
C LEU A 117 1.10 -7.62 -19.96
N PRO A 118 0.37 -6.77 -20.66
CA PRO A 118 -0.71 -7.23 -21.56
C PRO A 118 -0.28 -8.23 -22.64
N GLU A 119 0.95 -8.11 -23.15
CA GLU A 119 1.45 -8.89 -24.29
C GLU A 119 2.75 -9.65 -24.01
N SER A 120 3.27 -9.55 -22.81
CA SER A 120 4.50 -10.25 -22.42
C SER A 120 4.53 -10.53 -20.93
N ALA A 121 5.32 -11.51 -20.51
CA ALA A 121 5.59 -11.83 -19.11
C ALA A 121 7.10 -11.91 -18.90
N LEU A 122 7.59 -11.21 -17.90
CA LEU A 122 8.96 -11.32 -17.42
C LEU A 122 8.96 -12.14 -16.15
N LEU A 123 9.55 -13.33 -16.19
CA LEU A 123 9.73 -14.20 -15.04
C LEU A 123 11.16 -14.07 -14.53
N MET A 124 11.35 -13.98 -13.21
CA MET A 124 12.65 -13.75 -12.59
C MET A 124 12.88 -14.69 -11.41
N ASP A 125 14.15 -14.98 -11.13
CA ASP A 125 14.52 -15.61 -9.88
C ASP A 125 14.36 -14.65 -8.68
N ARG A 126 14.42 -15.16 -7.46
CA ARG A 126 14.22 -14.35 -6.24
C ARG A 126 15.20 -13.19 -6.10
N LEU A 127 16.42 -13.34 -6.63
CA LEU A 127 17.48 -12.34 -6.50
C LEU A 127 17.53 -11.36 -7.69
N GLY A 128 16.69 -11.56 -8.71
CA GLY A 128 16.74 -10.77 -9.93
C GLY A 128 18.03 -10.97 -10.74
N GLN A 129 18.69 -12.12 -10.57
CA GLN A 129 19.91 -12.44 -11.30
C GLN A 129 19.63 -13.02 -12.68
N LYS A 130 18.49 -13.67 -12.83
CA LYS A 130 18.09 -14.34 -14.05
C LYS A 130 16.66 -14.01 -14.40
N ALA A 131 16.41 -13.77 -15.70
CA ALA A 131 15.06 -13.52 -16.17
C ALA A 131 14.77 -14.21 -17.51
N LEU A 132 13.52 -14.63 -17.67
CA LEU A 132 12.96 -15.20 -18.88
C LEU A 132 11.83 -14.30 -19.38
N LEU A 133 11.95 -13.79 -20.61
CA LEU A 133 10.88 -13.08 -21.29
C LEU A 133 10.03 -14.05 -22.09
N ILE A 134 8.73 -14.07 -21.83
CA ILE A 134 7.72 -14.82 -22.57
C ILE A 134 6.91 -13.84 -23.41
N THR A 135 6.80 -14.10 -24.70
CA THR A 135 6.03 -13.31 -25.67
C THR A 135 4.94 -14.13 -26.36
N ASP A 136 4.86 -15.43 -26.06
CA ASP A 136 3.76 -16.26 -26.54
C ASP A 136 2.44 -15.78 -25.94
N ARG A 137 1.53 -15.32 -26.76
CA ARG A 137 0.27 -14.70 -26.37
C ARG A 137 -0.60 -15.63 -25.50
N ARG A 138 -0.65 -16.92 -25.83
CA ARG A 138 -1.47 -17.89 -25.06
C ARG A 138 -0.89 -18.13 -23.69
N ALA A 139 0.43 -18.24 -23.60
CA ALA A 139 1.12 -18.39 -22.31
C ALA A 139 0.93 -17.14 -21.42
N VAL A 140 1.08 -15.95 -21.96
CA VAL A 140 0.87 -14.68 -21.24
C VAL A 140 -0.58 -14.57 -20.75
N GLU A 141 -1.55 -14.85 -21.61
CA GLU A 141 -2.97 -14.80 -21.24
C GLU A 141 -3.32 -15.81 -20.14
N SER A 142 -2.79 -17.03 -20.21
CA SER A 142 -2.96 -18.05 -19.17
C SER A 142 -2.40 -17.61 -17.83
N LEU A 143 -1.20 -17.00 -17.80
CA LEU A 143 -0.61 -16.45 -16.57
C LEU A 143 -1.46 -15.31 -16.00
N ARG A 144 -1.92 -14.38 -16.84
CA ARG A 144 -2.80 -13.28 -16.42
C ARG A 144 -4.13 -13.76 -15.87
N LEU A 145 -4.76 -14.77 -16.50
CA LEU A 145 -6.00 -15.38 -16.01
C LEU A 145 -5.79 -16.06 -14.65
N SER A 146 -4.67 -16.78 -14.48
CA SER A 146 -4.34 -17.42 -13.20
C SER A 146 -4.18 -16.39 -12.08
N PHE A 147 -3.46 -15.30 -12.35
CA PHE A 147 -3.34 -14.17 -11.41
C PHE A 147 -4.72 -13.59 -11.08
N SER A 148 -5.52 -13.27 -12.10
CA SER A 148 -6.81 -12.59 -11.92
C SER A 148 -7.76 -13.41 -11.04
N ARG A 149 -7.81 -14.72 -11.19
CA ARG A 149 -8.64 -15.59 -10.34
C ARG A 149 -8.25 -15.45 -8.86
N GLN A 150 -6.97 -15.56 -8.54
CA GLN A 150 -6.49 -15.43 -7.16
C GLN A 150 -6.72 -14.02 -6.61
N TYR A 151 -6.49 -13.00 -7.45
CA TYR A 151 -6.60 -11.60 -7.07
C TYR A 151 -8.04 -11.20 -6.75
N PHE A 152 -9.01 -11.59 -7.57
CA PHE A 152 -10.42 -11.23 -7.37
C PHE A 152 -11.08 -11.98 -6.22
N ASP A 153 -10.59 -13.16 -5.87
CA ASP A 153 -11.06 -13.91 -4.70
C ASP A 153 -10.58 -13.34 -3.36
N THR A 154 -9.69 -12.32 -3.42
CA THR A 154 -9.07 -11.74 -2.23
C THR A 154 -9.59 -10.32 -1.99
N SER A 155 -9.94 -10.00 -0.75
CA SER A 155 -10.34 -8.65 -0.37
C SER A 155 -9.14 -7.70 -0.42
N SER A 156 -9.34 -6.48 -0.94
CA SER A 156 -8.30 -5.44 -0.91
C SER A 156 -8.10 -4.96 0.52
N THR A 157 -6.84 -4.90 0.96
CA THR A 157 -6.48 -4.45 2.31
C THR A 157 -5.45 -3.33 2.32
N LEU A 158 -4.81 -3.05 1.17
CA LEU A 158 -3.84 -1.99 1.02
C LEU A 158 -4.37 -0.99 -0.01
N ARG A 159 -4.82 0.17 0.46
CA ARG A 159 -5.29 1.27 -0.40
C ARG A 159 -4.62 2.56 0.01
N LEU A 160 -4.20 3.36 -0.97
CA LEU A 160 -3.93 4.76 -0.76
C LEU A 160 -5.27 5.50 -0.81
N THR A 161 -5.66 6.07 0.31
CA THR A 161 -6.83 6.97 0.39
C THR A 161 -6.42 8.35 -0.11
N SER A 162 -6.60 8.60 -1.40
CA SER A 162 -6.21 9.87 -2.03
C SER A 162 -7.31 10.92 -1.98
N ASP A 163 -8.55 10.50 -1.90
CA ASP A 163 -9.71 11.39 -1.84
C ASP A 163 -10.65 11.04 -0.67
N LYS A 164 -11.66 11.87 -0.52
CA LYS A 164 -12.62 11.78 0.57
C LYS A 164 -13.52 10.54 0.46
N HIS A 165 -13.86 10.09 -0.74
CA HIS A 165 -14.71 8.92 -0.95
C HIS A 165 -13.99 7.63 -0.56
N ASP A 166 -12.76 7.45 -1.05
CA ASP A 166 -11.89 6.35 -0.67
C ASP A 166 -11.65 6.29 0.83
N PHE A 167 -11.49 7.46 1.47
CA PHE A 167 -11.31 7.55 2.91
C PHE A 167 -12.53 7.02 3.67
N LEU A 168 -13.74 7.41 3.27
CA LEU A 168 -14.99 6.98 3.91
C LEU A 168 -15.25 5.48 3.73
N GLU A 169 -15.00 4.94 2.53
CA GLU A 169 -15.06 3.49 2.30
C GLU A 169 -14.07 2.74 3.19
N SER A 170 -12.85 3.26 3.31
CA SER A 170 -11.82 2.67 4.16
C SER A 170 -12.21 2.71 5.63
N MET A 171 -12.77 3.80 6.11
CA MET A 171 -13.29 3.90 7.48
C MET A 171 -14.37 2.87 7.77
N ALA A 172 -15.35 2.70 6.87
CA ALA A 172 -16.40 1.70 7.01
C ALA A 172 -15.84 0.27 7.05
N LEU A 173 -14.86 -0.03 6.18
CA LEU A 173 -14.17 -1.31 6.14
C LEU A 173 -13.41 -1.58 7.45
N TYR A 174 -12.62 -0.62 7.91
CA TYR A 174 -11.80 -0.75 9.12
C TYR A 174 -12.64 -0.85 10.38
N SER A 175 -13.76 -0.10 10.49
CA SER A 175 -14.65 -0.20 11.65
C SER A 175 -15.18 -1.62 11.82
N GLY A 176 -15.59 -2.28 10.72
CA GLY A 176 -16.04 -3.67 10.75
C GLY A 176 -14.94 -4.68 11.09
N LEU A 177 -13.70 -4.43 10.67
CA LEU A 177 -12.56 -5.28 10.99
C LEU A 177 -12.14 -5.17 12.46
N PHE A 178 -12.12 -3.95 13.01
CA PHE A 178 -11.71 -3.71 14.40
C PHE A 178 -12.76 -4.15 15.41
N ALA A 179 -14.04 -3.99 15.13
CA ALA A 179 -15.11 -4.46 16.01
C ALA A 179 -15.05 -5.97 16.32
N ARG A 180 -14.40 -6.75 15.47
CA ARG A 180 -14.29 -8.23 15.61
C ARG A 180 -13.00 -8.71 16.29
N ARG A 181 -12.01 -7.84 16.53
CA ARG A 181 -10.69 -8.25 17.05
C ARG A 181 -10.48 -7.81 18.48
N LYS A 182 -10.00 -8.73 19.35
CA LYS A 182 -9.70 -8.47 20.75
C LYS A 182 -8.34 -7.76 20.96
N ARG A 183 -7.44 -7.84 20.03
CA ARG A 183 -6.10 -7.21 20.09
C ARG A 183 -5.64 -6.82 18.69
N CYS A 184 -5.10 -5.63 18.55
CA CYS A 184 -4.58 -5.10 17.29
C CYS A 184 -3.24 -4.42 17.53
N SER A 185 -2.25 -4.68 16.68
CA SER A 185 -1.00 -3.93 16.63
C SER A 185 -0.92 -3.19 15.31
N MET A 186 -0.47 -1.94 15.33
CA MET A 186 -0.40 -1.08 14.16
C MET A 186 1.01 -0.51 14.02
N ILE A 187 1.54 -0.57 12.81
CA ILE A 187 2.79 0.11 12.45
C ILE A 187 2.41 1.29 11.54
N ARG A 188 2.80 2.50 11.92
CA ARG A 188 2.48 3.74 11.22
C ARG A 188 3.72 4.60 11.05
N TYR A 189 3.72 5.46 10.06
CA TYR A 189 4.76 6.48 9.92
C TYR A 189 4.60 7.59 10.97
N GLN A 190 3.34 7.99 11.25
CA GLN A 190 2.99 9.00 12.24
C GLN A 190 2.13 8.42 13.36
N PRO A 191 2.13 9.06 14.54
CA PRO A 191 1.08 8.83 15.53
C PRO A 191 -0.30 9.07 14.92
N PRO A 192 -1.34 8.38 15.37
CA PRO A 192 -2.69 8.56 14.86
C PRO A 192 -3.31 9.87 15.40
N PHE A 193 -2.78 11.00 14.98
CA PHE A 193 -3.21 12.33 15.44
C PHE A 193 -4.74 12.56 15.37
N PRO A 194 -5.45 12.08 14.33
CA PRO A 194 -6.92 12.20 14.32
C PRO A 194 -7.61 11.50 15.49
N LEU A 195 -7.06 10.38 15.99
CA LEU A 195 -7.59 9.67 17.15
C LEU A 195 -7.38 10.43 18.46
N LEU A 196 -6.39 11.31 18.51
CA LEU A 196 -6.08 12.13 19.69
C LEU A 196 -6.89 13.44 19.70
N ALA A 197 -7.58 13.78 18.62
CA ALA A 197 -8.39 14.98 18.53
C ALA A 197 -9.72 14.79 19.27
N ASP A 198 -10.14 15.79 20.04
CA ASP A 198 -11.52 15.90 20.50
C ASP A 198 -12.38 16.57 19.42
N LYS A 199 -13.70 16.59 19.65
CA LYS A 199 -14.66 17.20 18.73
C LYS A 199 -14.31 18.66 18.39
N GLU A 200 -13.86 19.43 19.38
CA GLU A 200 -13.51 20.84 19.19
C GLU A 200 -12.30 20.99 18.29
N MET A 201 -11.23 20.22 18.51
CA MET A 201 -10.05 20.21 17.66
C MET A 201 -10.35 19.70 16.25
N ALA A 202 -11.18 18.65 16.12
CA ALA A 202 -11.59 18.13 14.83
C ALA A 202 -12.34 19.19 14.00
N LEU A 203 -13.25 19.93 14.61
CA LEU A 203 -13.99 21.02 13.94
C LEU A 203 -13.09 22.19 13.49
N GLN A 204 -11.95 22.40 14.16
CA GLN A 204 -11.00 23.47 13.79
C GLN A 204 -10.04 23.06 12.67
N VAL A 205 -9.90 21.77 12.43
CA VAL A 205 -8.91 21.21 11.49
C VAL A 205 -9.58 20.70 10.20
N LEU A 206 -10.76 20.11 10.30
CA LEU A 206 -11.46 19.52 9.16
C LEU A 206 -12.11 20.58 8.27
N ARG A 207 -11.96 20.42 6.97
CA ARG A 207 -12.69 21.21 5.95
C ARG A 207 -14.11 20.69 5.82
N LEU A 208 -15.00 21.20 6.63
CA LEU A 208 -16.39 20.77 6.70
C LEU A 208 -17.21 21.27 5.53
N ASP A 209 -17.30 20.49 4.47
CA ASP A 209 -18.39 20.63 3.48
C ASP A 209 -19.66 19.89 3.97
N ASP A 210 -20.74 20.00 3.21
CA ASP A 210 -22.03 19.41 3.61
C ASP A 210 -21.94 17.89 3.78
N THR A 211 -21.19 17.20 2.93
CA THR A 211 -20.97 15.75 3.02
C THR A 211 -20.21 15.35 4.29
N LEU A 212 -19.16 16.10 4.66
CA LEU A 212 -18.40 15.84 5.88
C LEU A 212 -19.18 16.21 7.13
N ARG A 213 -20.04 17.22 7.07
CA ARG A 213 -20.94 17.55 8.20
C ARG A 213 -21.92 16.43 8.51
N GLU A 214 -22.48 15.79 7.48
CA GLU A 214 -23.38 14.63 7.64
C GLU A 214 -22.64 13.41 8.21
N LEU A 215 -21.38 13.22 7.83
CA LEU A 215 -20.57 12.07 8.22
C LEU A 215 -19.78 12.27 9.53
N LEU A 216 -19.66 13.51 9.99
CA LEU A 216 -18.91 13.84 11.21
C LEU A 216 -19.34 13.04 12.44
N PRO A 217 -20.64 12.82 12.74
CA PRO A 217 -21.04 11.96 13.85
C PRO A 217 -20.49 10.54 13.74
N SER A 218 -20.62 9.91 12.58
CA SER A 218 -20.10 8.56 12.32
C SER A 218 -18.57 8.49 12.43
N MET A 219 -17.87 9.53 11.99
CA MET A 219 -16.41 9.63 12.17
C MET A 219 -16.03 9.73 13.64
N LEU A 220 -16.72 10.54 14.42
CA LEU A 220 -16.47 10.69 15.86
C LEU A 220 -16.79 9.39 16.63
N ASP A 221 -17.86 8.69 16.27
CA ASP A 221 -18.20 7.39 16.84
C ASP A 221 -17.13 6.33 16.51
N TYR A 222 -16.64 6.35 15.27
CA TYR A 222 -15.51 5.51 14.85
C TYR A 222 -14.26 5.80 15.68
N LEU A 223 -13.87 7.06 15.82
CA LEU A 223 -12.72 7.47 16.61
C LEU A 223 -12.90 7.09 18.09
N ALA A 224 -14.11 7.24 18.65
CA ALA A 224 -14.43 6.82 20.01
C ALA A 224 -14.31 5.29 20.21
N SER A 225 -14.72 4.51 19.21
CA SER A 225 -14.61 3.04 19.25
C SER A 225 -13.15 2.56 19.28
N TRP A 226 -12.24 3.28 18.66
CA TRP A 226 -10.80 3.02 18.69
C TRP A 226 -10.20 3.17 20.08
N ASN A 227 -10.60 4.21 20.80
CA ASN A 227 -10.11 4.47 22.15
C ASN A 227 -10.52 3.38 23.16
N GLN A 228 -11.56 2.59 22.85
CA GLN A 228 -11.97 1.46 23.69
C GLN A 228 -11.13 0.19 23.49
N GLN A 229 -10.36 0.09 22.41
CA GLN A 229 -9.65 -1.15 22.03
C GLN A 229 -8.16 -1.14 22.41
N THR A 230 -7.60 -0.02 22.84
CA THR A 230 -6.18 0.15 23.22
C THR A 230 -5.21 -0.64 22.33
N PRO A 231 -5.14 -0.31 21.01
CA PRO A 231 -4.19 -0.99 20.14
C PRO A 231 -2.75 -0.64 20.49
N ASP A 232 -1.84 -1.59 20.32
CA ASP A 232 -0.41 -1.30 20.36
C ASP A 232 -0.04 -0.52 19.08
N ILE A 233 0.38 0.73 19.19
CA ILE A 233 0.70 1.58 18.06
C ILE A 233 2.20 1.90 18.05
N PHE A 234 2.87 1.48 16.96
CA PHE A 234 4.28 1.77 16.70
C PHE A 234 4.38 2.83 15.61
N PHE A 235 5.19 3.86 15.83
CA PHE A 235 5.42 4.94 14.87
C PHE A 235 6.86 5.44 14.93
N CYS A 236 7.31 6.17 13.90
CA CYS A 236 8.68 6.67 13.86
C CYS A 236 8.78 8.15 14.32
N GLU A 237 9.95 8.51 14.83
CA GLU A 237 10.25 9.87 15.28
C GLU A 237 10.13 10.87 14.12
N GLU A 238 10.58 10.53 12.93
CA GLU A 238 10.52 11.42 11.75
C GLU A 238 9.08 11.82 11.42
N GLY A 239 8.12 10.91 11.61
CA GLY A 239 6.70 11.21 11.44
C GLY A 239 6.21 12.28 12.43
N ILE A 240 6.68 12.27 13.68
CA ILE A 240 6.38 13.31 14.66
C ILE A 240 7.02 14.65 14.22
N LEU A 241 8.30 14.61 13.82
CA LEU A 241 9.01 15.81 13.39
C LEU A 241 8.36 16.48 12.18
N GLN A 242 7.88 15.71 11.21
CA GLN A 242 7.13 16.23 10.07
C GLN A 242 5.82 16.89 10.50
N PHE A 243 5.06 16.26 11.39
CA PHE A 243 3.85 16.88 11.92
C PHE A 243 4.14 18.19 12.65
N VAL A 244 5.19 18.24 13.47
CA VAL A 244 5.61 19.47 14.17
C VAL A 244 5.95 20.59 13.19
N ARG A 245 6.69 20.27 12.11
CA ARG A 245 7.17 21.25 11.14
C ARG A 245 6.05 21.84 10.27
N ASN A 246 5.20 20.98 9.71
CA ASN A 246 4.25 21.38 8.66
C ASN A 246 2.78 21.07 8.95
N GLY A 247 2.48 20.33 10.03
CA GLY A 247 1.10 19.96 10.40
C GLY A 247 0.48 18.91 9.49
N LEU A 248 1.25 18.23 8.63
CA LEU A 248 0.71 17.18 7.77
C LEU A 248 0.31 15.95 8.60
N MET A 249 -0.89 15.46 8.36
CA MET A 249 -1.45 14.25 8.96
C MET A 249 -1.63 13.19 7.88
N PHE A 250 -0.78 12.14 7.89
CA PHE A 250 -0.83 11.10 6.85
C PHE A 250 -2.06 10.18 6.96
N ASP A 251 -2.76 10.21 8.08
CA ASP A 251 -3.99 9.44 8.28
C ASP A 251 -5.23 10.08 7.64
N LEU A 252 -5.10 11.30 7.15
CA LEU A 252 -6.19 12.05 6.52
C LEU A 252 -5.78 12.50 5.12
N PRO A 253 -6.64 12.34 4.10
CA PRO A 253 -6.42 12.95 2.81
C PRO A 253 -6.25 14.48 2.94
N PRO A 254 -5.28 15.09 2.25
CA PRO A 254 -5.04 16.54 2.31
C PRO A 254 -6.26 17.39 1.92
N SER A 255 -7.20 16.82 1.17
CA SER A 255 -8.46 17.47 0.79
C SER A 255 -9.45 17.63 1.95
N LEU A 256 -9.28 16.85 3.04
CA LEU A 256 -10.21 16.83 4.17
C LEU A 256 -9.85 17.78 5.31
N TYR A 257 -8.65 18.32 5.34
CA TYR A 257 -8.22 19.13 6.48
C TYR A 257 -7.29 20.27 6.06
N ASP A 258 -7.21 21.28 6.92
CA ASP A 258 -6.14 22.27 6.89
C ASP A 258 -5.07 21.91 7.91
N PRO A 259 -3.77 22.12 7.60
CA PRO A 259 -2.71 21.86 8.57
C PRO A 259 -3.01 22.56 9.90
N PRO A 260 -3.10 21.83 11.02
CA PRO A 260 -3.49 22.42 12.30
C PRO A 260 -2.52 23.51 12.75
N ALA A 261 -3.06 24.56 13.35
CA ALA A 261 -2.28 25.66 13.94
C ALA A 261 -1.31 25.13 15.01
N PRO A 262 -0.19 25.83 15.27
CA PRO A 262 0.83 25.39 16.24
C PRO A 262 0.30 25.02 17.62
N GLU A 263 -0.73 25.74 18.08
CA GLU A 263 -1.40 25.50 19.38
C GLU A 263 -2.11 24.15 19.39
N ILE A 264 -2.82 23.80 18.30
CA ILE A 264 -3.50 22.51 18.15
C ILE A 264 -2.48 21.39 18.04
N ARG A 265 -1.39 21.57 17.29
CA ARG A 265 -0.30 20.59 17.21
C ARG A 265 0.29 20.29 18.58
N ARG A 266 0.52 21.31 19.38
CA ARG A 266 1.02 21.18 20.76
C ARG A 266 0.04 20.37 21.63
N ARG A 267 -1.26 20.68 21.56
CA ARG A 267 -2.29 19.92 22.31
C ARG A 267 -2.34 18.46 21.89
N LEU A 268 -2.26 18.13 20.62
CA LEU A 268 -2.23 16.75 20.13
C LEU A 268 -0.98 16.00 20.60
N LEU A 269 0.19 16.64 20.58
CA LEU A 269 1.44 16.05 21.11
C LEU A 269 1.41 15.84 22.63
N GLN A 270 0.75 16.72 23.37
CA GLN A 270 0.56 16.52 24.82
C GLN A 270 -0.30 15.30 25.12
N ARG A 271 -1.35 15.07 24.33
CA ARG A 271 -2.20 13.87 24.46
C ARG A 271 -1.50 12.57 24.07
N LEU A 272 -0.53 12.63 23.17
CA LEU A 272 0.28 11.46 22.81
C LEU A 272 1.11 10.94 23.99
N ARG A 273 1.37 11.77 25.00
CA ARG A 273 2.14 11.39 26.20
C ARG A 273 1.29 10.81 27.34
N GLN A 274 -0.01 10.89 27.24
CA GLN A 274 -0.96 10.34 28.22
C GLN A 274 -1.38 8.93 27.86
#